data_4da85f9a3bc37643141ddb4a84b76967
#
_entry.id   4da85f9a3bc37643141ddb4a84b76967
#
_cell.length_a   1.000
_cell.length_b   1.000
_cell.length_c   1.000
_cell.angle_alpha   90.00
_cell.angle_beta   90.00
_cell.angle_gamma   90.00
#
_symmetry.space_group_name_H-M   'P 1'
#
loop_
_entity.id
_entity.type
_entity.pdbx_description
1 polymer ?
#
loop_
_entity_poly.entity_id
_entity_poly.type
_entity_poly.pdbx_seq_one_letter_code
_entity_poly.pdbx_strand_id
1 'polypeptide(L)'
;KNVSTGQLLPGNIDPNLCTHINLAFAFIGNNGSIIPQAEADFEVYSQVIELKRWNPGLKVLISISCNDYAGKGLLDTINIPRLRKKFVSILMKFLDTHNLDGIDFDWEFPPGQTLAL
;
A
#
# COMPACT_ATOMS: atom_id res chain seq x y z
N LYS A 1 -6.93 3.70 28.71
CA LYS A 1 -5.85 3.32 27.80
C LYS A 1 -4.93 4.51 27.63
N ASN A 2 -3.72 4.42 28.17
CA ASN A 2 -2.73 5.48 28.04
C ASN A 2 -2.31 5.59 26.56
N VAL A 3 -2.80 6.62 25.89
CA VAL A 3 -2.23 7.04 24.62
C VAL A 3 -0.89 7.67 24.97
N SER A 4 0.20 7.06 24.50
CA SER A 4 1.52 7.64 24.70
C SER A 4 1.53 9.03 24.07
N THR A 5 1.92 10.03 24.84
CA THR A 5 2.11 11.39 24.36
C THR A 5 3.10 11.37 23.19
N GLY A 6 2.63 11.65 21.98
CA GLY A 6 3.45 11.65 20.75
C GLY A 6 2.98 10.70 19.65
N GLN A 7 1.94 9.89 19.87
CA GLN A 7 1.39 9.05 18.79
C GLN A 7 0.44 9.89 17.92
N LEU A 8 0.81 10.03 16.64
CA LEU A 8 -0.06 10.65 15.63
C LEU A 8 -1.13 9.65 15.20
N LEU A 9 -2.39 9.96 15.47
CA LEU A 9 -3.53 9.18 14.99
C LEU A 9 -3.98 9.72 13.62
N PRO A 10 -4.61 8.89 12.76
CA PRO A 10 -5.11 9.34 11.47
C PRO A 10 -5.98 10.59 11.54
N GLY A 11 -6.85 10.69 12.53
CA GLY A 11 -7.70 11.87 12.76
C GLY A 11 -6.96 13.15 13.18
N ASN A 12 -5.68 13.07 13.52
CA ASN A 12 -4.84 14.22 13.87
C ASN A 12 -4.04 14.77 12.67
N ILE A 13 -4.13 14.12 11.52
CA ILE A 13 -3.44 14.56 10.30
C ILE A 13 -4.21 15.75 9.71
N ASP A 14 -3.50 16.84 9.45
CA ASP A 14 -4.07 17.96 8.69
C ASP A 14 -4.27 17.50 7.23
N PRO A 15 -5.52 17.45 6.72
CA PRO A 15 -5.78 16.98 5.37
C PRO A 15 -5.21 17.89 4.27
N ASN A 16 -4.80 19.10 4.62
CA ASN A 16 -4.20 20.06 3.68
C ASN A 16 -2.67 20.11 3.76
N LEU A 17 -2.05 19.28 4.62
CA LEU A 17 -0.61 19.26 4.82
C LEU A 17 0.14 18.75 3.58
N CYS A 18 -0.44 17.78 2.88
CA CYS A 18 0.16 17.14 1.72
C CYS A 18 -0.89 16.85 0.64
N THR A 19 -0.45 16.60 -0.58
CA THR A 19 -1.30 16.22 -1.71
C THR A 19 -1.57 14.72 -1.77
N HIS A 20 -0.65 13.91 -1.23
CA HIS A 20 -0.69 12.46 -1.24
C HIS A 20 -0.34 11.90 0.14
N ILE A 21 -1.00 10.84 0.53
CA ILE A 21 -0.66 10.04 1.72
C ILE A 21 -0.40 8.61 1.26
N ASN A 22 0.76 8.06 1.61
CA ASN A 22 1.11 6.68 1.37
C ASN A 22 0.90 5.86 2.63
N LEU A 23 0.05 4.84 2.54
CA LEU A 23 -0.20 3.89 3.64
C LEU A 23 0.86 2.78 3.57
N ALA A 24 1.80 2.80 4.48
CA ALA A 24 2.91 1.86 4.51
C ALA A 24 2.73 0.86 5.67
N PHE A 25 2.89 -0.40 5.47
CA PHE A 25 3.13 -1.12 4.21
C PHE A 25 2.15 -2.27 4.05
N ALA A 26 1.88 -2.64 2.80
CA ALA A 26 1.29 -3.93 2.47
C ALA A 26 2.33 -4.79 1.73
N PHE A 27 2.01 -6.06 1.57
CA PHE A 27 2.89 -7.06 0.95
C PHE A 27 2.14 -7.83 -0.13
N ILE A 28 2.88 -8.43 -1.07
CA ILE A 28 2.32 -9.32 -2.08
C ILE A 28 2.52 -10.77 -1.62
N GLY A 29 1.41 -11.47 -1.42
CA GLY A 29 1.42 -12.90 -1.13
C GLY A 29 1.77 -13.77 -2.34
N ASN A 30 2.03 -15.05 -2.11
CA ASN A 30 2.43 -16.01 -3.17
C ASN A 30 1.40 -16.15 -4.30
N ASN A 31 0.13 -15.89 -4.01
CA ASN A 31 -0.98 -15.93 -4.99
C ASN A 31 -1.27 -14.58 -5.63
N GLY A 32 -0.42 -13.56 -5.40
CA GLY A 32 -0.61 -12.19 -5.89
C GLY A 32 -1.58 -11.35 -5.06
N SER A 33 -2.10 -11.86 -3.94
CA SER A 33 -2.96 -11.09 -3.02
C SER A 33 -2.19 -9.96 -2.36
N ILE A 34 -2.88 -8.87 -2.05
CA ILE A 34 -2.32 -7.76 -1.30
C ILE A 34 -2.68 -7.95 0.17
N ILE A 35 -1.65 -8.04 1.01
CA ILE A 35 -1.76 -8.39 2.42
C ILE A 35 -1.31 -7.19 3.24
N PRO A 36 -2.16 -6.60 4.11
CA PRO A 36 -1.74 -5.56 5.04
C PRO A 36 -0.75 -6.13 6.06
N GLN A 37 0.05 -5.27 6.66
CA GLN A 37 0.98 -5.66 7.71
C GLN A 37 0.25 -6.22 8.93
N ALA A 38 -0.91 -5.64 9.26
CA ALA A 38 -1.81 -6.11 10.30
C ALA A 38 -3.27 -5.98 9.83
N GLU A 39 -4.14 -6.86 10.30
CA GLU A 39 -5.57 -6.79 9.95
C GLU A 39 -6.21 -5.48 10.40
N ALA A 40 -5.77 -4.94 11.53
CA ALA A 40 -6.21 -3.65 12.04
C ALA A 40 -5.88 -2.46 11.10
N ASP A 41 -4.99 -2.64 10.13
CA ASP A 41 -4.61 -1.58 9.19
C ASP A 41 -5.77 -1.19 8.27
N PHE A 42 -6.72 -2.08 8.01
CA PHE A 42 -7.92 -1.75 7.23
C PHE A 42 -8.76 -0.64 7.89
N GLU A 43 -8.81 -0.62 9.21
CA GLU A 43 -9.48 0.48 9.93
C GLU A 43 -8.71 1.79 9.76
N VAL A 44 -7.37 1.73 9.82
CA VAL A 44 -6.51 2.89 9.57
C VAL A 44 -6.72 3.43 8.15
N TYR A 45 -6.82 2.56 7.15
CA TYR A 45 -7.11 2.97 5.78
C TYR A 45 -8.41 3.77 5.69
N SER A 46 -9.48 3.27 6.32
CA SER A 46 -10.77 3.95 6.33
C SER A 46 -10.68 5.33 7.00
N GLN A 47 -9.96 5.43 8.11
CA GLN A 47 -9.78 6.69 8.84
C GLN A 47 -8.97 7.71 8.02
N VAL A 48 -7.96 7.28 7.28
CA VAL A 48 -7.19 8.16 6.40
C VAL A 48 -8.03 8.61 5.20
N ILE A 49 -8.82 7.72 4.62
CA ILE A 49 -9.74 8.05 3.51
C ILE A 49 -10.77 9.10 3.94
N GLU A 50 -11.23 9.07 5.19
CA GLU A 50 -12.15 10.09 5.73
C GLU A 50 -11.59 11.52 5.63
N LEU A 51 -10.27 11.70 5.60
CA LEU A 51 -9.65 13.01 5.42
C LEU A 51 -10.01 13.68 4.09
N LYS A 52 -10.41 12.90 3.08
CA LYS A 52 -10.89 13.42 1.79
C LYS A 52 -12.18 14.24 1.91
N ARG A 53 -12.94 14.07 3.00
CA ARG A 53 -14.13 14.91 3.27
C ARG A 53 -13.73 16.37 3.46
N TRP A 54 -12.53 16.61 3.98
CA TRP A 54 -12.00 17.95 4.26
C TRP A 54 -11.09 18.47 3.14
N ASN A 55 -10.47 17.55 2.38
CA ASN A 55 -9.68 17.86 1.19
C ASN A 55 -10.00 16.83 0.09
N PRO A 56 -11.00 17.11 -0.77
CA PRO A 56 -11.38 16.20 -1.86
C PRO A 56 -10.28 15.92 -2.89
N GLY A 57 -9.26 16.79 -2.96
CA GLY A 57 -8.10 16.62 -3.83
C GLY A 57 -7.02 15.68 -3.28
N LEU A 58 -7.12 15.27 -2.02
CA LEU A 58 -6.16 14.37 -1.39
C LEU A 58 -6.15 13.00 -2.08
N LYS A 59 -4.96 12.51 -2.39
CA LYS A 59 -4.75 11.16 -2.93
C LYS A 59 -4.19 10.24 -1.84
N VAL A 60 -4.77 9.06 -1.71
CA VAL A 60 -4.33 8.05 -0.75
C VAL A 60 -3.91 6.80 -1.50
N LEU A 61 -2.65 6.40 -1.34
CA LEU A 61 -2.04 5.27 -2.02
C LEU A 61 -1.68 4.19 -1.00
N ILE A 62 -1.67 2.94 -1.44
CA ILE A 62 -1.08 1.85 -0.68
C ILE A 62 0.37 1.63 -1.11
N SER A 63 1.29 1.65 -0.16
CA SER A 63 2.70 1.32 -0.41
C SER A 63 2.93 -0.17 -0.25
N ILE A 64 3.45 -0.79 -1.29
CA ILE A 64 3.85 -2.19 -1.29
C ILE A 64 5.34 -2.30 -0.99
N SER A 65 5.65 -2.93 0.11
CA SER A 65 7.03 -3.26 0.46
C SER A 65 7.55 -4.38 -0.41
N CYS A 66 8.73 -4.17 -0.95
CA CYS A 66 9.42 -5.10 -1.85
C CYS A 66 10.67 -5.71 -1.22
N ASN A 67 10.75 -5.74 0.10
CA ASN A 67 11.84 -6.36 0.82
C ASN A 67 11.70 -7.90 0.88
N ASP A 68 12.70 -8.59 1.41
CA ASP A 68 12.80 -10.06 1.43
C ASP A 68 11.62 -10.78 2.11
N TYR A 69 10.85 -10.08 2.93
CA TYR A 69 9.62 -10.61 3.52
C TYR A 69 8.49 -10.79 2.50
N ALA A 70 8.54 -10.07 1.40
CA ALA A 70 7.59 -10.23 0.29
C ALA A 70 7.79 -11.55 -0.47
N GLY A 71 8.90 -12.28 -0.20
CA GLY A 71 9.21 -13.55 -0.79
C GLY A 71 9.34 -13.50 -2.32
N LYS A 72 9.29 -14.66 -2.95
CA LYS A 72 9.30 -14.77 -4.42
C LYS A 72 8.08 -14.18 -5.11
N GLY A 73 7.00 -13.91 -4.36
CA GLY A 73 5.72 -13.50 -4.93
C GLY A 73 5.80 -12.26 -5.82
N LEU A 74 6.53 -11.22 -5.39
CA LEU A 74 6.68 -10.01 -6.19
C LEU A 74 7.54 -10.25 -7.44
N LEU A 75 8.70 -10.91 -7.30
CA LEU A 75 9.59 -11.18 -8.43
C LEU A 75 8.92 -12.05 -9.49
N ASP A 76 8.22 -13.11 -9.08
CA ASP A 76 7.46 -13.95 -9.98
C ASP A 76 6.32 -13.17 -10.65
N THR A 77 5.64 -12.33 -9.90
CA THR A 77 4.57 -11.46 -10.41
C THR A 77 5.09 -10.49 -11.48
N ILE A 78 6.26 -9.93 -11.28
CA ILE A 78 6.86 -9.00 -12.24
C ILE A 78 7.38 -9.72 -13.49
N ASN A 79 8.04 -10.86 -13.30
CA ASN A 79 8.74 -11.55 -14.38
C ASN A 79 7.84 -12.45 -15.23
N ILE A 80 6.73 -12.94 -14.70
CA ILE A 80 5.82 -13.85 -15.39
C ILE A 80 4.60 -13.08 -15.90
N PRO A 81 4.42 -12.89 -17.23
CA PRO A 81 3.35 -12.05 -17.78
C PRO A 81 1.94 -12.44 -17.29
N ARG A 82 1.67 -13.72 -17.18
CA ARG A 82 0.38 -14.23 -16.67
C ARG A 82 0.12 -13.81 -15.22
N LEU A 83 1.13 -13.88 -14.37
CA LEU A 83 1.01 -13.48 -12.95
C LEU A 83 0.89 -11.96 -12.83
N ARG A 84 1.62 -11.22 -13.64
CA ARG A 84 1.53 -9.76 -13.73
C ARG A 84 0.13 -9.29 -14.09
N LYS A 85 -0.50 -9.91 -15.09
CA LYS A 85 -1.88 -9.62 -15.48
C LYS A 85 -2.88 -9.93 -14.37
N LYS A 86 -2.72 -11.08 -13.71
CA LYS A 86 -3.53 -11.47 -12.56
C LYS A 86 -3.38 -10.49 -11.41
N PHE A 87 -2.16 -10.07 -11.11
CA PHE A 87 -1.88 -9.10 -10.06
C PHE A 87 -2.57 -7.75 -10.32
N VAL A 88 -2.52 -7.25 -11.54
CA VAL A 88 -3.21 -6.00 -11.91
C VAL A 88 -4.71 -6.10 -11.60
N SER A 89 -5.36 -7.20 -11.93
CA SER A 89 -6.79 -7.42 -11.61
C SER A 89 -7.05 -7.43 -10.11
N ILE A 90 -6.19 -8.10 -9.34
CA ILE A 90 -6.29 -8.16 -7.88
C ILE A 90 -6.08 -6.76 -7.28
N LEU A 91 -5.09 -6.04 -7.78
CA LEU A 91 -4.78 -4.69 -7.35
C LEU A 91 -5.97 -3.74 -7.59
N MET A 92 -6.52 -3.73 -8.79
CA MET A 92 -7.66 -2.87 -9.12
C MET A 92 -8.85 -3.13 -8.21
N LYS A 93 -9.14 -4.41 -7.93
CA LYS A 93 -10.21 -4.78 -7.00
C LYS A 93 -9.90 -4.32 -5.57
N PHE A 94 -8.66 -4.43 -5.13
CA PHE A 94 -8.23 -3.98 -3.80
C PHE A 94 -8.38 -2.45 -3.66
N LEU A 95 -7.95 -1.70 -4.66
CA LEU A 95 -8.09 -0.24 -4.66
C LEU A 95 -9.56 0.19 -4.61
N ASP A 96 -10.42 -0.44 -5.40
CA ASP A 96 -11.86 -0.15 -5.41
C ASP A 96 -12.50 -0.51 -4.05
N THR A 97 -12.17 -1.67 -3.49
CA THR A 97 -12.74 -2.13 -2.22
C THR A 97 -12.41 -1.18 -1.07
N HIS A 98 -11.21 -0.61 -1.07
CA HIS A 98 -10.72 0.27 0.00
C HIS A 98 -10.75 1.75 -0.35
N ASN A 99 -11.32 2.14 -1.49
CA ASN A 99 -11.39 3.53 -1.99
C ASN A 99 -10.01 4.22 -2.07
N LEU A 100 -8.99 3.47 -2.45
CA LEU A 100 -7.64 3.97 -2.64
C LEU A 100 -7.45 4.52 -4.05
N ASP A 101 -6.61 5.53 -4.20
CA ASP A 101 -6.38 6.18 -5.49
C ASP A 101 -5.30 5.52 -6.33
N GLY A 102 -4.42 4.74 -5.70
CA GLY A 102 -3.34 4.11 -6.42
C GLY A 102 -2.39 3.33 -5.51
N ILE A 103 -1.28 2.98 -6.10
CA ILE A 103 -0.22 2.16 -5.50
C ILE A 103 1.11 2.90 -5.55
N ASP A 104 1.90 2.71 -4.52
CA ASP A 104 3.31 3.07 -4.45
C ASP A 104 4.14 1.80 -4.27
N PHE A 105 5.16 1.61 -5.10
CA PHE A 105 6.09 0.50 -4.95
C PHE A 105 7.34 0.98 -4.22
N ASP A 106 7.51 0.54 -2.99
CA ASP A 106 8.71 0.75 -2.22
C ASP A 106 9.72 -0.36 -2.57
N TRP A 107 10.45 -0.14 -3.68
CA TRP A 107 11.39 -1.09 -4.24
C TRP A 107 12.80 -0.80 -3.79
N GLU A 108 13.32 -1.61 -2.88
CA GLU A 108 14.74 -1.65 -2.57
C GLU A 108 15.36 -2.81 -3.36
N PHE A 109 16.24 -2.44 -4.31
CA PHE A 109 16.86 -3.41 -5.22
C PHE A 109 17.78 -4.35 -4.45
N PRO A 110 17.54 -5.68 -4.48
CA PRO A 110 18.49 -6.62 -3.91
C PRO A 110 19.82 -6.52 -4.65
N PRO A 111 20.96 -6.50 -3.95
CA PRO A 111 22.28 -6.46 -4.58
C PRO A 111 22.46 -7.61 -5.57
N GLY A 112 22.83 -7.32 -6.81
CA GLY A 112 23.20 -8.32 -7.81
C GLY A 112 22.06 -8.83 -8.71
N GLN A 113 20.84 -8.29 -8.61
CA GLN A 113 19.78 -8.58 -9.58
C GLN A 113 19.70 -7.47 -10.63
N THR A 114 20.11 -7.80 -11.85
CA THR A 114 19.87 -6.95 -13.02
C THR A 114 18.42 -7.15 -13.44
N LEU A 115 17.59 -6.11 -13.28
CA LEU A 115 16.31 -6.09 -13.95
C LEU A 115 16.58 -6.02 -15.45
N ALA A 116 16.25 -7.10 -16.16
CA ALA A 116 16.09 -7.01 -17.60
C ALA A 116 14.81 -6.17 -17.84
N LEU A 117 15.01 -4.91 -18.17
CA LEU A 117 13.94 -4.02 -18.64
C LEU A 117 13.52 -4.42 -20.04
#